data_c773317d1862c256dbc75050d4af3383
#
_entry.id   c773317d1862c256dbc75050d4af3383
#
_cell.length_a   1.000
_cell.length_b   1.000
_cell.length_c   1.000
_cell.angle_alpha   90.00
_cell.angle_beta   90.00
_cell.angle_gamma   90.00
#
_symmetry.space_group_name_H-M   'P 1'
#
loop_
_entity.id
_entity.type
_entity.pdbx_description
1 polymer ?
#
loop_
_entity_poly.entity_id
_entity_poly.type
_entity_poly.pdbx_seq_one_letter_code
_entity_poly.pdbx_strand_id
1 'polypeptide(L)'
;MSSLDARLAHVDARLAYEIDVVAAREAVASGEAVLVDTRRLESWNHGHIAGAMHLPKTAVDARLATLPRDRTLIVYGWGPGCNGATSTARVLLAAGLDVRELLGGYEYWVRNGFEVESSGVVSRRRPDPLVTAEP
;
A
#
# COMPACT_ATOMS: atom_id res chain seq x y z
N MET A 1 -21.46 25.18 1.97
CA MET A 1 -21.17 24.05 1.07
C MET A 1 -22.37 23.12 1.02
N SER A 2 -22.84 22.73 -0.16
CA SER A 2 -23.95 21.79 -0.30
C SER A 2 -23.53 20.37 0.07
N SER A 3 -24.53 19.49 0.30
CA SER A 3 -24.27 18.06 0.55
C SER A 3 -23.59 17.39 -0.66
N LEU A 4 -23.94 17.83 -1.87
CA LEU A 4 -23.28 17.32 -3.09
C LEU A 4 -21.82 17.76 -3.15
N ASP A 5 -21.53 19.03 -2.84
CA ASP A 5 -20.16 19.53 -2.81
C ASP A 5 -19.30 18.79 -1.78
N ALA A 6 -19.85 18.54 -0.61
CA ALA A 6 -19.14 17.79 0.44
C ALA A 6 -18.83 16.36 0.01
N ARG A 7 -19.78 15.71 -0.66
CA ARG A 7 -19.57 14.35 -1.16
C ARG A 7 -18.56 14.32 -2.31
N LEU A 8 -18.62 15.29 -3.20
CA LEU A 8 -17.64 15.40 -4.29
C LEU A 8 -16.22 15.59 -3.73
N ALA A 9 -16.06 16.47 -2.75
CA ALA A 9 -14.77 16.69 -2.11
C ALA A 9 -14.24 15.41 -1.45
N HIS A 10 -15.12 14.64 -0.81
CA HIS A 10 -14.74 13.36 -0.20
C HIS A 10 -14.28 12.32 -1.24
N VAL A 11 -15.03 12.21 -2.34
CA VAL A 11 -14.68 11.28 -3.43
C VAL A 11 -13.34 11.68 -4.07
N ASP A 12 -13.16 12.97 -4.32
CA ASP A 12 -11.89 13.46 -4.87
C ASP A 12 -10.72 13.19 -3.92
N ALA A 13 -10.93 13.35 -2.61
CA ALA A 13 -9.91 13.03 -1.61
C ALA A 13 -9.57 11.54 -1.61
N ARG A 14 -10.57 10.66 -1.73
CA ARG A 14 -10.33 9.23 -1.83
C ARG A 14 -9.51 8.88 -3.07
N LEU A 15 -9.86 9.45 -4.22
CA LEU A 15 -9.15 9.19 -5.47
C LEU A 15 -7.70 9.69 -5.43
N ALA A 16 -7.45 10.76 -4.71
CA ALA A 16 -6.10 11.29 -4.54
C ALA A 16 -5.25 10.47 -3.56
N TYR A 17 -5.89 9.89 -2.55
CA TYR A 17 -5.19 9.19 -1.47
C TYR A 17 -5.11 7.68 -1.71
N GLU A 18 -6.24 7.03 -2.03
CA GLU A 18 -6.29 5.58 -2.20
C GLU A 18 -5.88 5.18 -3.62
N ILE A 19 -5.26 4.02 -3.75
CA ILE A 19 -4.85 3.47 -5.06
C ILE A 19 -5.16 1.98 -5.09
N ASP A 20 -5.74 1.48 -6.18
CA ASP A 20 -6.02 0.05 -6.32
C ASP A 20 -4.76 -0.75 -6.67
N VAL A 21 -4.85 -2.08 -6.54
CA VAL A 21 -3.68 -2.95 -6.70
C VAL A 21 -3.12 -2.94 -8.13
N VAL A 22 -3.97 -2.76 -9.15
CA VAL A 22 -3.52 -2.72 -10.55
C VAL A 22 -2.73 -1.44 -10.82
N ALA A 23 -3.29 -0.29 -10.43
CA ALA A 23 -2.62 1.00 -10.60
C ALA A 23 -1.34 1.08 -9.76
N ALA A 24 -1.36 0.52 -8.54
CA ALA A 24 -0.17 0.48 -7.69
C ALA A 24 0.95 -0.34 -8.33
N ARG A 25 0.62 -1.50 -8.87
CA ARG A 25 1.61 -2.36 -9.55
C ARG A 25 2.25 -1.63 -10.74
N GLU A 26 1.46 -0.92 -11.53
CA GLU A 26 1.95 -0.11 -12.64
C GLU A 26 2.86 1.03 -12.18
N ALA A 27 2.47 1.74 -11.14
CA ALA A 27 3.26 2.85 -10.59
C ALA A 27 4.61 2.38 -10.05
N VAL A 28 4.65 1.21 -9.41
CA VAL A 28 5.90 0.62 -8.93
C VAL A 28 6.78 0.17 -10.10
N ALA A 29 6.19 -0.46 -11.11
CA ALA A 29 6.92 -0.93 -12.28
C ALA A 29 7.57 0.24 -13.06
N SER A 30 6.91 1.40 -13.10
CA SER A 30 7.43 2.60 -13.77
C SER A 30 8.46 3.37 -12.93
N GLY A 31 8.65 3.00 -11.68
CA GLY A 31 9.55 3.71 -10.76
C GLY A 31 8.94 4.94 -10.08
N GLU A 32 7.66 5.23 -10.32
CA GLU A 32 6.97 6.39 -9.73
C GLU A 32 6.66 6.20 -8.25
N ALA A 33 6.57 4.97 -7.79
CA ALA A 33 6.17 4.64 -6.43
C ALA A 33 6.95 3.46 -5.87
N VAL A 34 6.92 3.34 -4.55
CA VAL A 34 7.44 2.18 -3.82
C VAL A 34 6.36 1.71 -2.84
N LEU A 35 6.16 0.39 -2.77
CA LEU A 35 5.27 -0.20 -1.78
C LEU A 35 5.94 -0.29 -0.42
N VAL A 36 5.19 0.04 0.62
CA VAL A 36 5.68 0.11 2.00
C VAL A 36 4.82 -0.78 2.88
N ASP A 37 5.40 -1.86 3.37
CA ASP A 37 4.73 -2.79 4.28
C ASP A 37 4.82 -2.26 5.72
N THR A 38 3.66 -1.98 6.31
CA THR A 38 3.58 -1.42 7.67
C THR A 38 3.36 -2.47 8.74
N ARG A 39 3.31 -3.76 8.35
CA ARG A 39 3.02 -4.86 9.27
C ARG A 39 4.25 -5.22 10.11
N ARG A 40 4.02 -6.02 11.14
CA ARG A 40 5.08 -6.48 12.03
C ARG A 40 6.07 -7.39 11.29
N LEU A 41 7.24 -7.56 11.88
CA LEU A 41 8.31 -8.37 11.30
C LEU A 41 7.87 -9.81 11.00
N GLU A 42 7.11 -10.43 11.88
CA GLU A 42 6.63 -11.80 11.69
C GLU A 42 5.75 -11.92 10.45
N SER A 43 4.90 -10.94 10.21
CA SER A 43 4.05 -10.89 9.01
C SER A 43 4.87 -10.69 7.75
N TRP A 44 5.82 -9.78 7.78
CA TRP A 44 6.77 -9.54 6.70
C TRP A 44 7.55 -10.80 6.34
N ASN A 45 8.09 -11.49 7.35
CA ASN A 45 8.84 -12.71 7.13
C ASN A 45 8.00 -13.84 6.56
N HIS A 46 6.73 -13.91 6.94
CA HIS A 46 5.80 -14.92 6.42
C HIS A 46 5.51 -14.71 4.94
N GLY A 47 5.48 -13.47 4.50
CA GLY A 47 5.28 -13.09 3.11
C GLY A 47 4.95 -11.61 2.98
N HIS A 48 5.47 -10.96 1.94
CA HIS A 48 5.24 -9.55 1.66
C HIS A 48 5.22 -9.32 0.15
N ILE A 49 4.76 -8.18 -0.29
CA ILE A 49 4.76 -7.83 -1.71
C ILE A 49 6.21 -7.77 -2.21
N ALA A 50 6.49 -8.44 -3.32
CA ALA A 50 7.83 -8.47 -3.90
C ALA A 50 8.32 -7.03 -4.21
N GLY A 51 9.53 -6.71 -3.76
CA GLY A 51 10.12 -5.38 -3.94
C GLY A 51 9.68 -4.32 -2.94
N ALA A 52 8.80 -4.64 -1.99
CA ALA A 52 8.34 -3.69 -0.99
C ALA A 52 9.43 -3.35 0.02
N MET A 53 9.31 -2.15 0.58
CA MET A 53 10.10 -1.71 1.72
C MET A 53 9.36 -2.08 3.01
N HIS A 54 10.07 -2.55 4.02
CA HIS A 54 9.47 -2.82 5.32
C HIS A 54 9.61 -1.62 6.25
N LEU A 55 8.49 -1.10 6.71
CA LEU A 55 8.44 0.03 7.66
C LEU A 55 7.42 -0.27 8.75
N PRO A 56 7.75 -1.14 9.72
CA PRO A 56 6.85 -1.41 10.83
C PRO A 56 6.64 -0.17 11.69
N LYS A 57 5.50 -0.09 12.35
CA LYS A 57 5.09 1.07 13.16
C LYS A 57 6.20 1.53 14.12
N THR A 58 6.92 0.58 14.73
CA THR A 58 7.98 0.88 15.70
C THR A 58 9.23 1.50 15.09
N ALA A 59 9.39 1.43 13.76
CA ALA A 59 10.57 1.96 13.07
C ALA A 59 10.31 3.32 12.40
N VAL A 60 9.07 3.79 12.35
CA VAL A 60 8.70 4.99 11.59
C VAL A 60 9.50 6.22 12.03
N ASP A 61 9.52 6.51 13.34
CA ASP A 61 10.20 7.71 13.85
C ASP A 61 11.69 7.70 13.52
N ALA A 62 12.34 6.56 13.69
CA ALA A 62 13.79 6.45 13.46
C ALA A 62 14.16 6.56 11.98
N ARG A 63 13.25 6.17 11.07
CA ARG A 63 13.53 6.12 9.63
C ARG A 63 12.97 7.29 8.86
N LEU A 64 12.21 8.16 9.49
CA LEU A 64 11.47 9.24 8.82
C LEU A 64 12.35 10.11 7.94
N ALA A 65 13.55 10.45 8.41
CA ALA A 65 14.48 11.31 7.67
C ALA A 65 15.13 10.64 6.46
N THR A 66 15.07 9.30 6.37
CA THR A 66 15.73 8.53 5.30
C THR A 66 14.77 7.98 4.25
N LEU A 67 13.47 8.20 4.44
CA LEU A 67 12.47 7.72 3.48
C LEU A 67 12.53 8.50 2.16
N PRO A 68 12.26 7.85 1.02
CA PRO A 68 12.26 8.52 -0.28
C PRO A 68 11.30 9.70 -0.32
N ARG A 69 11.76 10.84 -0.87
CA ARG A 69 10.94 12.04 -1.03
C ARG A 69 10.69 12.38 -2.51
N ASP A 70 11.27 11.59 -3.40
CA ASP A 70 11.17 11.76 -4.86
C ASP A 70 10.16 10.82 -5.50
N ARG A 71 9.48 10.00 -4.70
CA ARG A 71 8.49 9.01 -5.17
C ARG A 71 7.32 8.94 -4.20
N THR A 72 6.19 8.45 -4.71
CA THR A 72 5.02 8.15 -3.89
C THR A 72 5.29 6.89 -3.04
N LEU A 73 5.01 6.98 -1.75
CA LEU A 73 5.03 5.83 -0.85
C LEU A 73 3.62 5.25 -0.80
N ILE A 74 3.45 4.01 -1.26
CA ILE A 74 2.16 3.32 -1.21
C ILE A 74 2.19 2.37 -0.02
N VAL A 75 1.56 2.78 1.08
CA VAL A 75 1.53 2.00 2.31
C VAL A 75 0.47 0.91 2.23
N TYR A 76 0.74 -0.25 2.83
CA TYR A 76 -0.26 -1.32 2.92
C TYR A 76 -0.18 -2.05 4.26
N GLY A 77 -1.35 -2.55 4.68
CA GLY A 77 -1.51 -3.44 5.82
C GLY A 77 -2.02 -4.80 5.35
N TRP A 78 -2.75 -5.49 6.23
CA TRP A 78 -3.25 -6.83 5.94
C TRP A 78 -4.34 -6.85 4.86
N GLY A 79 -5.34 -6.00 4.98
CA GLY A 79 -6.51 -6.03 4.12
C GLY A 79 -7.53 -4.98 4.52
N PRO A 80 -8.77 -5.06 3.98
CA PRO A 80 -9.79 -4.01 4.18
C PRO A 80 -10.18 -3.78 5.65
N GLY A 81 -10.02 -4.78 6.50
CA GLY A 81 -10.37 -4.68 7.92
C GLY A 81 -9.27 -4.11 8.81
N CYS A 82 -8.14 -3.69 8.24
CA CYS A 82 -6.98 -3.22 8.99
C CYS A 82 -6.71 -1.75 8.66
N ASN A 83 -6.64 -0.90 9.69
CA ASN A 83 -6.31 0.52 9.54
C ASN A 83 -4.88 0.87 9.96
N GLY A 84 -4.02 -0.13 10.13
CA GLY A 84 -2.61 0.10 10.51
C GLY A 84 -1.85 0.93 9.50
N ALA A 85 -2.03 0.66 8.22
CA ALA A 85 -1.42 1.45 7.14
C ALA A 85 -1.95 2.89 7.13
N THR A 86 -3.24 3.08 7.41
CA THR A 86 -3.85 4.42 7.50
C THR A 86 -3.19 5.24 8.60
N SER A 87 -2.97 4.64 9.75
CA SER A 87 -2.29 5.31 10.88
C SER A 87 -0.85 5.72 10.52
N THR A 88 -0.12 4.85 9.84
CA THR A 88 1.24 5.15 9.38
C THR A 88 1.21 6.26 8.33
N ALA A 89 0.29 6.19 7.37
CA ALA A 89 0.12 7.22 6.35
C ALA A 89 -0.07 8.61 6.96
N ARG A 90 -0.87 8.70 8.03
CA ARG A 90 -1.11 9.98 8.70
C ARG A 90 0.20 10.61 9.22
N VAL A 91 1.05 9.80 9.84
CA VAL A 91 2.35 10.26 10.35
C VAL A 91 3.25 10.73 9.20
N LEU A 92 3.32 9.96 8.12
CA LEU A 92 4.17 10.26 6.98
C LEU A 92 3.70 11.51 6.22
N LEU A 93 2.38 11.65 6.02
CA LEU A 93 1.79 12.83 5.38
C LEU A 93 2.06 14.08 6.21
N ALA A 94 1.92 14.00 7.54
CA ALA A 94 2.21 15.12 8.44
C ALA A 94 3.68 15.54 8.38
N ALA A 95 4.57 14.63 8.01
CA ALA A 95 5.99 14.90 7.81
C ALA A 95 6.32 15.41 6.39
N GLY A 96 5.33 15.61 5.54
CA GLY A 96 5.49 16.16 4.19
C GLY A 96 5.83 15.16 3.10
N LEU A 97 5.68 13.86 3.36
CA LEU A 97 5.92 12.82 2.37
C LEU A 97 4.69 12.62 1.50
N ASP A 98 4.90 12.23 0.24
CA ASP A 98 3.83 11.86 -0.69
C ASP A 98 3.43 10.42 -0.43
N VAL A 99 2.22 10.21 0.11
CA VAL A 99 1.77 8.90 0.57
C VAL A 99 0.38 8.59 0.05
N ARG A 100 0.20 7.38 -0.43
CA ARG A 100 -1.10 6.81 -0.79
C ARG A 100 -1.29 5.48 -0.07
N GLU A 101 -2.52 5.00 0.02
CA GLU A 101 -2.82 3.72 0.66
C GLU A 101 -3.33 2.72 -0.38
N LEU A 102 -2.80 1.50 -0.32
CA LEU A 102 -3.22 0.41 -1.19
C LEU A 102 -4.59 -0.11 -0.78
N LEU A 103 -5.59 0.03 -1.64
CA LEU A 103 -6.93 -0.51 -1.43
C LEU A 103 -6.87 -2.03 -1.31
N GLY A 104 -7.45 -2.56 -0.25
CA GLY A 104 -7.50 -3.99 0.00
C GLY A 104 -6.21 -4.58 0.57
N GLY A 105 -5.13 -3.81 0.64
CA GLY A 105 -3.89 -4.22 1.28
C GLY A 105 -3.24 -5.47 0.70
N TYR A 106 -2.49 -6.15 1.54
CA TYR A 106 -1.78 -7.39 1.18
C TYR A 106 -2.74 -8.45 0.65
N GLU A 107 -3.89 -8.61 1.28
CA GLU A 107 -4.89 -9.62 0.88
C GLU A 107 -5.28 -9.50 -0.58
N TYR A 108 -5.65 -8.31 -1.04
CA TYR A 108 -6.10 -8.12 -2.43
C TYR A 108 -4.97 -8.17 -3.44
N TRP A 109 -3.76 -7.79 -3.05
CA TRP A 109 -2.58 -8.01 -3.89
C TRP A 109 -2.39 -9.50 -4.16
N VAL A 110 -2.41 -10.32 -3.11
CA VAL A 110 -2.25 -11.77 -3.20
C VAL A 110 -3.39 -12.41 -4.00
N ARG A 111 -4.64 -12.00 -3.73
CA ARG A 111 -5.82 -12.53 -4.43
C ARG A 111 -5.83 -12.17 -5.92
N ASN A 112 -5.21 -11.08 -6.32
CA ASN A 112 -5.03 -10.74 -7.72
C ASN A 112 -3.95 -11.59 -8.41
N GLY A 113 -3.24 -12.41 -7.67
CA GLY A 113 -2.17 -13.25 -8.22
C GLY A 113 -0.89 -12.50 -8.50
N PHE A 114 -0.68 -11.38 -7.81
CA PHE A 114 0.53 -10.57 -7.98
C PHE A 114 1.69 -11.10 -7.13
N GLU A 115 2.91 -10.73 -7.49
CA GLU A 115 4.13 -11.31 -6.93
C GLU A 115 4.32 -10.97 -5.46
N VAL A 116 4.61 -12.01 -4.68
CA VAL A 116 4.98 -11.91 -3.26
C VAL A 116 6.32 -12.58 -3.03
N GLU A 117 6.95 -12.24 -1.92
CA GLU A 117 8.26 -12.77 -1.55
C GLU A 117 8.22 -13.28 -0.12
N SER A 118 8.85 -14.44 0.08
CA SER A 118 9.05 -15.04 1.40
C SER A 118 10.39 -15.74 1.41
N SER A 119 11.26 -15.41 2.37
CA SER A 119 12.60 -15.99 2.52
C SER A 119 13.42 -15.93 1.21
N GLY A 120 13.31 -14.81 0.48
CA GLY A 120 14.02 -14.59 -0.76
C GLY A 120 13.44 -15.30 -1.99
N VAL A 121 12.31 -16.00 -1.83
CA VAL A 121 11.63 -16.71 -2.94
C VAL A 121 10.42 -15.90 -3.39
N VAL A 122 10.40 -15.53 -4.66
CA VAL A 122 9.25 -14.84 -5.28
C VAL A 122 8.27 -15.88 -5.81
N SER A 123 6.99 -15.69 -5.49
CA SER A 123 5.92 -16.59 -5.94
C SER A 123 4.64 -15.79 -6.16
N ARG A 124 3.61 -16.45 -6.71
CA ARG A 124 2.29 -15.86 -6.87
C ARG A 124 1.24 -16.96 -6.86
N ARG A 125 0.06 -16.62 -6.36
CA ARG A 125 -1.08 -17.52 -6.39
C ARG A 125 -1.82 -17.41 -7.71
N ARG A 126 -2.66 -18.41 -8.01
CA ARG A 126 -3.65 -18.29 -9.06
C ARG A 126 -4.60 -17.14 -8.71
N PRO A 127 -4.90 -16.23 -9.66
CA PRO A 127 -5.85 -15.14 -9.41
C PRO A 127 -7.21 -15.65 -8.95
N ASP A 128 -7.78 -14.96 -7.96
CA ASP A 128 -9.10 -15.26 -7.42
C ASP A 128 -10.15 -14.51 -8.26
N PRO A 129 -11.09 -15.23 -8.91
CA PRO A 129 -12.11 -14.59 -9.75
C PRO A 129 -13.08 -13.69 -8.99
N LEU A 130 -13.07 -13.72 -7.65
CA LEU A 130 -13.87 -12.78 -6.85
C LEU A 130 -13.31 -11.36 -6.85
N VAL A 131 -12.03 -11.18 -7.18
CA VAL A 131 -11.37 -9.86 -7.09
C VAL A 131 -10.81 -9.37 -8.42
N THR A 132 -10.76 -10.21 -9.43
CA THR A 132 -10.22 -9.84 -10.73
C THR A 132 -10.90 -10.61 -11.86
N ALA A 133 -11.03 -9.93 -13.01
CA ALA A 133 -11.49 -10.57 -14.25
C ALA A 133 -10.31 -11.18 -15.04
N GLU A 134 -9.08 -10.93 -14.60
CA GLU A 134 -7.90 -11.51 -15.24
C GLU A 134 -7.83 -13.01 -14.95
N PRO A 135 -7.62 -13.85 -15.94
CA PRO A 135 -7.52 -15.29 -15.74
C PRO A 135 -6.21 -15.69 -15.08
#